data_8051ddb96464215b4eed02d9b13ace82
#
_entry.id   8051ddb96464215b4eed02d9b13ace82
#
_cell.length_a   1.000
_cell.length_b   1.000
_cell.length_c   1.000
_cell.angle_alpha   90.00
_cell.angle_beta   90.00
_cell.angle_gamma   90.00
#
_symmetry.space_group_name_H-M   'P 1'
#
loop_
_entity.id
_entity.type
_entity.pdbx_description
1 polymer ?
#
loop_
_entity_poly.entity_id
_entity_poly.type
_entity_poly.pdbx_seq_one_letter_code
_entity_poly.pdbx_strand_id
1 'polypeptide(L)'
;MPKVDKNIQTFLEKWLDTSVKKYVSHMDCRQNGGLHDLIIGGVEKPLLEIVLQETEGNRTKAANILGINRNTLRKKIQDYNIKCRDKS
;
A
#
# COMPACT_ATOMS: atom_id res chain seq x y z
N MET A 1 -4.34 17.92 6.15
CA MET A 1 -4.71 16.59 5.66
C MET A 1 -5.89 16.69 4.71
N PRO A 2 -5.78 16.18 3.51
CA PRO A 2 -6.91 16.23 2.58
C PRO A 2 -8.09 15.43 3.14
N LYS A 3 -9.28 15.90 2.83
CA LYS A 3 -10.48 15.19 3.24
C LYS A 3 -10.53 13.84 2.54
N VAL A 4 -10.75 12.79 3.32
CA VAL A 4 -10.94 11.46 2.76
C VAL A 4 -12.30 11.44 2.08
N ASP A 5 -12.31 11.03 0.81
CA ASP A 5 -13.55 10.86 0.06
C ASP A 5 -14.35 9.72 0.68
N LYS A 6 -15.58 10.01 1.10
CA LYS A 6 -16.43 9.00 1.74
C LYS A 6 -16.70 7.82 0.81
N ASN A 7 -16.78 8.05 -0.49
CA ASN A 7 -17.01 6.98 -1.45
C ASN A 7 -15.80 6.02 -1.50
N ILE A 8 -14.60 6.58 -1.48
CA ILE A 8 -13.38 5.79 -1.46
C ILE A 8 -13.26 5.03 -0.15
N GLN A 9 -13.55 5.71 0.96
CA GLN A 9 -13.50 5.08 2.28
C GLN A 9 -14.48 3.92 2.37
N THR A 10 -15.71 4.11 1.92
CA THR A 10 -16.73 3.07 1.92
C THR A 10 -16.31 1.88 1.05
N PHE A 11 -15.74 2.17 -0.12
CA PHE A 11 -15.23 1.13 -1.01
C PHE A 11 -14.14 0.32 -0.33
N LEU A 12 -13.18 0.99 0.29
CA LEU A 12 -12.07 0.32 0.96
C LEU A 12 -12.57 -0.55 2.12
N GLU A 13 -13.50 -0.05 2.89
CA GLU A 13 -14.07 -0.80 4.01
C GLU A 13 -14.81 -2.05 3.53
N LYS A 14 -15.60 -1.93 2.48
CA LYS A 14 -16.33 -3.08 1.92
C LYS A 14 -15.38 -4.11 1.32
N TRP A 15 -14.41 -3.63 0.57
CA TRP A 15 -13.41 -4.51 -0.03
C TRP A 15 -12.65 -5.27 1.04
N LEU A 16 -12.23 -4.55 2.07
CA LEU A 16 -11.46 -5.12 3.17
C LEU A 16 -12.30 -6.14 3.95
N ASP A 17 -13.55 -5.78 4.25
CA ASP A 17 -14.46 -6.67 4.96
C ASP A 17 -14.63 -7.99 4.23
N THR A 18 -14.91 -7.92 2.93
CA THR A 18 -15.08 -9.11 2.10
C THR A 18 -13.79 -9.94 2.03
N SER A 19 -12.67 -9.27 1.79
CA SER A 19 -11.38 -9.93 1.59
C SER A 19 -10.89 -10.59 2.87
N VAL A 20 -11.01 -9.90 4.00
CA VAL A 20 -10.55 -10.42 5.28
C VAL A 20 -11.43 -11.61 5.71
N LYS A 21 -12.73 -11.49 5.59
CA LYS A 21 -13.64 -12.59 5.95
C LYS A 21 -13.36 -13.83 5.11
N LYS A 22 -13.15 -13.64 3.83
CA LYS A 22 -12.84 -14.74 2.93
C LYS A 22 -11.53 -15.42 3.31
N TYR A 23 -10.51 -14.61 3.59
CA TYR A 23 -9.20 -15.14 3.99
C TYR A 23 -9.29 -15.92 5.29
N VAL A 24 -9.93 -15.33 6.30
CA VAL A 24 -10.05 -15.96 7.61
C VAL A 24 -10.85 -17.25 7.54
N SER A 25 -11.92 -17.30 6.72
CA SER A 25 -12.74 -18.48 6.60
C SER A 25 -12.01 -19.66 5.95
N HIS A 26 -10.98 -19.39 5.14
CA HIS A 26 -10.16 -20.41 4.50
C HIS A 26 -8.86 -20.68 5.24
N MET A 27 -8.62 -19.94 6.32
CA MET A 27 -7.38 -20.04 7.07
C MET A 27 -7.41 -21.22 8.01
N ASP A 28 -6.35 -22.02 8.00
CA ASP A 28 -6.15 -23.06 9.00
C ASP A 28 -5.79 -22.40 10.33
N CYS A 29 -6.42 -22.83 11.41
CA CYS A 29 -6.13 -22.32 12.76
C CYS A 29 -4.64 -22.43 13.14
N ARG A 30 -3.90 -23.27 12.45
CA ARG A 30 -2.48 -23.49 12.71
C ARG A 30 -1.60 -22.43 12.09
N GLN A 31 -2.13 -21.65 11.14
CA GLN A 31 -1.36 -20.60 10.49
C GLN A 31 -1.38 -19.37 11.37
N ASN A 32 -0.25 -19.08 11.98
CA ASN A 32 -0.09 -17.94 12.84
C ASN A 32 0.35 -16.73 12.03
N GLY A 33 -0.43 -15.67 12.10
CA GLY A 33 -0.02 -14.37 11.59
C GLY A 33 0.04 -14.30 10.08
N GLY A 34 0.64 -13.25 9.59
CA GLY A 34 0.78 -13.02 8.17
C GLY A 34 -0.37 -12.28 7.53
N LEU A 35 -1.58 -12.27 8.11
CA LEU A 35 -2.70 -11.54 7.52
C LEU A 35 -2.42 -10.04 7.48
N HIS A 36 -1.92 -9.48 8.57
CA HIS A 36 -1.59 -8.06 8.62
C HIS A 36 -0.59 -7.72 7.53
N ASP A 37 0.49 -8.48 7.44
CA ASP A 37 1.53 -8.23 6.45
C ASP A 37 1.00 -8.46 5.03
N LEU A 38 0.16 -9.45 4.84
CA LEU A 38 -0.44 -9.73 3.55
C LEU A 38 -1.32 -8.58 3.07
N ILE A 39 -2.20 -8.08 3.93
CA ILE A 39 -3.12 -7.00 3.58
C ILE A 39 -2.35 -5.68 3.42
N ILE A 40 -1.51 -5.34 4.38
CA ILE A 40 -0.76 -4.08 4.34
C ILE A 40 0.20 -4.08 3.15
N GLY A 41 0.97 -5.14 2.97
CA GLY A 41 1.88 -5.25 1.84
C GLY A 41 1.17 -5.33 0.51
N GLY A 42 0.05 -6.06 0.48
CA GLY A 42 -0.75 -6.21 -0.74
C GLY A 42 -1.40 -4.92 -1.20
N VAL A 43 -1.64 -3.98 -0.30
CA VAL A 43 -2.18 -2.65 -0.63
C VAL A 43 -1.07 -1.64 -0.79
N GLU A 44 -0.07 -1.67 0.07
CA GLU A 44 0.99 -0.66 0.08
C GLU A 44 1.87 -0.75 -1.15
N LYS A 45 2.27 -1.97 -1.55
CA LYS A 45 3.13 -2.13 -2.71
C LYS A 45 2.53 -1.53 -3.98
N PRO A 46 1.31 -1.92 -4.40
CA PRO A 46 0.71 -1.30 -5.59
C PRO A 46 0.45 0.20 -5.40
N LEU A 47 0.11 0.63 -4.18
CA LEU A 47 -0.06 2.06 -3.92
C LEU A 47 1.21 2.83 -4.23
N LEU A 48 2.36 2.35 -3.74
CA LEU A 48 3.64 3.00 -3.97
C LEU A 48 4.01 2.95 -5.46
N GLU A 49 3.77 1.81 -6.10
CA GLU A 49 4.07 1.66 -7.54
C GLU A 49 3.27 2.64 -8.38
N ILE A 50 1.98 2.79 -8.09
CA ILE A 50 1.11 3.69 -8.84
C ILE A 50 1.55 5.15 -8.64
N VAL A 51 1.82 5.55 -7.40
CA VAL A 51 2.23 6.93 -7.12
C VAL A 51 3.58 7.23 -7.76
N LEU A 52 4.53 6.29 -7.71
CA LEU A 52 5.81 6.47 -8.37
C LEU A 52 5.68 6.58 -9.88
N GLN A 53 4.77 5.80 -10.46
CA GLN A 53 4.49 5.87 -11.88
C GLN A 53 3.90 7.24 -12.26
N GLU A 54 2.95 7.73 -11.47
CA GLU A 54 2.31 9.02 -11.71
C GLU A 54 3.28 10.20 -11.52
N THR A 55 4.32 10.02 -10.72
CA THR A 55 5.34 11.05 -10.51
C THR A 55 6.58 10.82 -11.37
N GLU A 56 6.51 9.87 -12.29
CA GLU A 56 7.62 9.54 -13.22
C GLU A 56 8.91 9.19 -12.47
N GLY A 57 8.78 8.51 -11.33
CA GLY A 57 9.92 8.09 -10.53
C GLY A 57 10.46 9.16 -9.60
N ASN A 58 9.80 10.31 -9.52
CA ASN A 58 10.22 11.39 -8.62
C ASN A 58 9.86 11.03 -7.18
N ARG A 59 10.83 10.55 -6.42
CA ARG A 59 10.60 10.06 -5.07
C ARG A 59 10.20 11.15 -4.09
N THR A 60 10.76 12.35 -4.27
CA THR A 60 10.41 13.50 -3.42
C THR A 60 8.95 13.86 -3.60
N LYS A 61 8.50 13.95 -4.85
CA LYS A 61 7.11 14.27 -5.15
C LYS A 61 6.18 13.15 -4.68
N ALA A 62 6.58 11.91 -4.89
CA ALA A 62 5.80 10.75 -4.45
C ALA A 62 5.64 10.75 -2.93
N ALA A 63 6.72 10.99 -2.18
CA ALA A 63 6.65 11.04 -0.73
C ALA A 63 5.72 12.14 -0.24
N ASN A 64 5.76 13.30 -0.91
CA ASN A 64 4.86 14.41 -0.58
C ASN A 64 3.39 14.04 -0.81
N ILE A 65 3.09 13.39 -1.93
CA ILE A 65 1.73 12.95 -2.24
C ILE A 65 1.26 11.91 -1.23
N LEU A 66 2.13 10.98 -0.88
CA LEU A 66 1.81 9.92 0.08
C LEU A 66 1.75 10.42 1.53
N GLY A 67 2.34 11.59 1.80
CA GLY A 67 2.37 12.12 3.15
C GLY A 67 3.36 11.41 4.06
N ILE A 68 4.42 10.84 3.50
CA ILE A 68 5.45 10.14 4.26
C ILE A 68 6.81 10.78 4.01
N ASN A 69 7.76 10.48 4.90
CA ASN A 69 9.12 10.97 4.78
C ASN A 69 9.80 10.28 3.58
N ARG A 70 10.64 11.03 2.86
CA ARG A 70 11.38 10.51 1.72
C ARG A 70 12.23 9.29 2.08
N ASN A 71 12.85 9.31 3.25
CA ASN A 71 13.65 8.18 3.71
C ASN A 71 12.78 6.95 3.98
N THR A 72 11.58 7.15 4.52
CA THR A 72 10.61 6.07 4.72
C THR A 72 10.18 5.47 3.39
N LEU A 73 9.90 6.32 2.40
CA LEU A 73 9.54 5.84 1.07
C LEU A 73 10.68 5.05 0.45
N ARG A 74 11.90 5.55 0.55
CA ARG A 74 13.08 4.86 0.02
C ARG A 74 13.23 3.47 0.62
N LYS A 75 13.04 3.35 1.93
CA LYS A 75 13.14 2.07 2.62
C LYS A 75 12.04 1.12 2.14
N LYS A 76 10.82 1.61 1.97
CA LYS A 76 9.71 0.79 1.49
C LYS A 76 9.94 0.32 0.06
N ILE A 77 10.50 1.17 -0.78
CA ILE A 77 10.88 0.78 -2.14
C ILE A 77 11.85 -0.39 -2.11
N GLN A 78 12.81 -0.35 -1.21
CA GLN A 78 13.78 -1.43 -1.07
C GLN A 78 13.13 -2.69 -0.50
N ASP A 79 12.31 -2.54 0.55
CA ASP A 79 11.68 -3.67 1.22
C ASP A 79 10.72 -4.41 0.29
N TYR A 80 9.99 -3.69 -0.54
CA TYR A 80 9.06 -4.29 -1.50
C TYR A 80 9.71 -4.63 -2.83
N ASN A 81 10.98 -4.30 -2.99
CA ASN A 81 11.72 -4.52 -4.24
C ASN A 81 11.00 -3.89 -5.43
N ILE A 82 10.56 -2.66 -5.25
CA ILE A 82 9.85 -1.92 -6.29
C ILE A 82 10.87 -1.37 -7.29
N LYS A 83 10.60 -1.62 -8.56
CA LYS A 83 11.44 -1.07 -9.62
C LYS A 83 10.92 0.30 -10.00
N CYS A 84 11.75 1.32 -9.78
CA CYS A 84 11.45 2.68 -10.16
C CYS A 84 12.28 3.08 -11.36
N ARG A 85 11.65 3.82 -12.28
CA ARG A 85 12.43 4.56 -13.24
C ARG A 85 13.07 5.71 -12.48
N ASP A 86 14.38 5.64 -12.35
CA ASP A 86 15.11 6.68 -11.65
C ASP A 86 15.43 7.79 -12.64
N LYS A 87 14.64 8.85 -12.58
CA LYS A 87 14.87 10.06 -13.37
C LYS A 87 15.46 11.19 -12.53
N SER A 88 15.86 10.88 -11.31
CA SER A 88 16.48 11.89 -10.47
C SER A 88 17.83 12.30 -10.97
#